data_e385960994758c58054eaa562ca132a2
#
_entry.id   e385960994758c58054eaa562ca132a2
#
_cell.length_a   1.000
_cell.length_b   1.000
_cell.length_c   1.000
_cell.angle_alpha   90.00
_cell.angle_beta   90.00
_cell.angle_gamma   90.00
#
_symmetry.space_group_name_H-M   'P 1'
#
loop_
_entity.id
_entity.type
_entity.pdbx_description
1 polymer ?
#
loop_
_entity_poly.entity_id
_entity_poly.type
_entity_poly.pdbx_seq_one_letter_code
_entity_poly.pdbx_strand_id
1 'polypeptide(L)'
;YALEYGSDRLEVQADGIATGARVLLVDDVLATGGTLAAAARLLQAAGAAVAGGAVLVEIGALGGRARWTVQAPLRATLCYR
;
A
#
# COMPACT_ATOMS: atom_id res chain seq x y z
N TYR A 1 -14.28 1.21 6.96
CA TYR A 1 -13.28 2.27 6.78
C TYR A 1 -13.13 2.59 5.31
N ALA A 2 -12.98 3.86 5.00
CA ALA A 2 -12.79 4.34 3.66
C ALA A 2 -11.77 5.46 3.64
N LEU A 3 -11.01 5.55 2.56
CA LEU A 3 -10.03 6.60 2.34
C LEU A 3 -10.14 7.10 0.90
N GLU A 4 -10.29 8.40 0.73
CA GLU A 4 -10.22 9.05 -0.57
C GLU A 4 -8.80 9.53 -0.84
N TYR A 5 -8.32 9.34 -2.07
CA TYR A 5 -7.02 9.81 -2.49
C TYR A 5 -7.09 10.22 -3.96
N GLY A 6 -6.58 11.41 -4.28
CA GLY A 6 -6.74 11.95 -5.62
C GLY A 6 -8.21 11.97 -6.01
N SER A 7 -8.56 11.33 -7.14
CA SER A 7 -9.93 11.15 -7.60
C SER A 7 -10.50 9.77 -7.28
N ASP A 8 -9.77 8.94 -6.56
CA ASP A 8 -10.14 7.56 -6.24
C ASP A 8 -10.52 7.39 -4.79
N ARG A 9 -11.06 6.22 -4.47
CA ARG A 9 -11.47 5.86 -3.13
C ARG A 9 -11.16 4.39 -2.87
N LEU A 10 -10.62 4.09 -1.69
CA LEU A 10 -10.43 2.75 -1.20
C LEU A 10 -11.30 2.52 0.03
N GLU A 11 -11.82 1.31 0.16
CA GLU A 11 -12.64 0.92 1.30
C GLU A 11 -12.21 -0.44 1.84
N VAL A 12 -12.39 -0.61 3.14
CA VAL A 12 -12.31 -1.92 3.79
C VAL A 12 -13.45 -2.01 4.78
N GLN A 13 -14.04 -3.22 4.89
CA GLN A 13 -15.10 -3.44 5.87
C GLN A 13 -14.52 -3.43 7.27
N ALA A 14 -15.26 -2.80 8.20
CA ALA A 14 -14.79 -2.61 9.58
C ALA A 14 -14.50 -3.94 10.30
N ASP A 15 -15.21 -5.01 9.93
CA ASP A 15 -15.04 -6.35 10.51
C ASP A 15 -14.20 -7.28 9.63
N GLY A 16 -13.68 -6.77 8.51
CA GLY A 16 -12.90 -7.59 7.57
C GLY A 16 -11.49 -7.85 8.02
N ILE A 17 -10.96 -7.07 8.94
CA ILE A 17 -9.59 -7.15 9.41
C ILE A 17 -9.58 -7.05 10.93
N ALA A 18 -8.99 -8.05 11.58
CA ALA A 18 -8.87 -8.05 13.04
C ALA A 18 -7.86 -6.98 13.48
N THR A 19 -8.14 -6.30 14.58
CA THR A 19 -7.21 -5.38 15.20
C THR A 19 -5.90 -6.09 15.53
N GLY A 20 -4.77 -5.49 15.13
CA GLY A 20 -3.46 -6.09 15.32
C GLY A 20 -3.07 -7.11 14.26
N ALA A 21 -3.94 -7.41 13.29
CA ALA A 21 -3.59 -8.31 12.21
C ALA A 21 -2.37 -7.78 11.44
N ARG A 22 -1.49 -8.69 11.03
CA ARG A 22 -0.34 -8.36 10.20
C ARG A 22 -0.71 -8.60 8.74
N VAL A 23 -0.56 -7.57 7.91
CA VAL A 23 -1.04 -7.59 6.54
C VAL A 23 0.11 -7.32 5.58
N LEU A 24 0.18 -8.11 4.52
CA LEU A 24 1.07 -7.87 3.39
C LEU A 24 0.25 -7.26 2.26
N LEU A 25 0.68 -6.09 1.78
CA LEU A 25 0.07 -5.46 0.62
C LEU A 25 0.73 -5.96 -0.65
N VAL A 26 -0.07 -6.40 -1.61
CA VAL A 26 0.43 -6.91 -2.90
C VAL A 26 -0.30 -6.19 -4.03
N ASP A 27 0.46 -5.72 -5.01
CA ASP A 27 -0.09 -5.08 -6.20
C ASP A 27 0.75 -5.48 -7.41
N ASP A 28 0.25 -5.23 -8.61
CA ASP A 28 0.98 -5.54 -9.83
C ASP A 28 2.03 -4.47 -10.15
N VAL A 29 1.71 -3.20 -10.04
CA VAL A 29 2.60 -2.10 -10.44
C VAL A 29 2.72 -1.05 -9.35
N LEU A 30 3.96 -0.66 -9.06
CA LEU A 30 4.26 0.54 -8.29
C LEU A 30 4.60 1.67 -9.27
N ALA A 31 3.65 2.53 -9.52
CA ALA A 31 3.82 3.70 -10.39
C ALA A 31 4.08 4.95 -9.53
N THR A 32 3.05 5.74 -9.27
CA THR A 32 3.19 6.95 -8.43
C THR A 32 3.17 6.64 -6.93
N GLY A 33 2.74 5.44 -6.55
CA GLY A 33 2.70 5.01 -5.16
C GLY A 33 1.42 5.40 -4.42
N GLY A 34 0.48 6.08 -5.08
CA GLY A 34 -0.74 6.55 -4.44
C GLY A 34 -1.61 5.43 -3.92
N THR A 35 -1.78 4.37 -4.71
CA THR A 35 -2.62 3.23 -4.34
C THR A 35 -2.08 2.50 -3.10
N LEU A 36 -0.78 2.16 -3.10
CA LEU A 36 -0.19 1.48 -1.95
C LEU A 36 -0.16 2.35 -0.70
N ALA A 37 0.16 3.64 -0.87
CA ALA A 37 0.17 4.57 0.25
C ALA A 37 -1.23 4.71 0.87
N ALA A 38 -2.27 4.82 0.04
CA ALA A 38 -3.64 4.91 0.50
C ALA A 38 -4.09 3.61 1.18
N ALA A 39 -3.76 2.46 0.60
CA ALA A 39 -4.08 1.17 1.19
C ALA A 39 -3.41 0.98 2.55
N ALA A 40 -2.15 1.35 2.67
CA ALA A 40 -1.43 1.26 3.94
C ALA A 40 -2.07 2.12 5.02
N ARG A 41 -2.43 3.37 4.69
CA ARG A 41 -3.10 4.26 5.64
C ARG A 41 -4.46 3.72 6.08
N LEU A 42 -5.21 3.17 5.12
CA LEU A 42 -6.53 2.60 5.40
C LEU A 42 -6.43 1.42 6.37
N LEU A 43 -5.49 0.51 6.13
CA LEU A 43 -5.27 -0.65 6.98
C LEU A 43 -4.81 -0.24 8.38
N GLN A 44 -3.91 0.73 8.47
CA GLN A 44 -3.43 1.24 9.76
C GLN A 44 -4.56 1.92 10.53
N ALA A 45 -5.44 2.67 9.85
CA ALA A 45 -6.61 3.27 10.47
C ALA A 45 -7.60 2.22 10.96
N ALA A 46 -7.66 1.07 10.31
CA ALA A 46 -8.50 -0.06 10.73
C ALA A 46 -7.87 -0.90 11.85
N GLY A 47 -6.68 -0.54 12.31
CA GLY A 47 -6.01 -1.21 13.41
C GLY A 47 -5.09 -2.34 12.99
N ALA A 48 -4.82 -2.53 11.71
CA ALA A 48 -3.89 -3.54 11.21
C ALA A 48 -2.46 -3.02 11.23
N ALA A 49 -1.51 -3.96 11.28
CA ALA A 49 -0.09 -3.67 11.10
C ALA A 49 0.32 -4.05 9.67
N VAL A 50 0.84 -3.11 8.90
CA VAL A 50 1.35 -3.40 7.55
C VAL A 50 2.74 -4.00 7.70
N ALA A 51 2.86 -5.29 7.42
CA ALA A 51 4.11 -6.03 7.58
C ALA A 51 5.06 -5.88 6.39
N GLY A 52 4.55 -5.43 5.27
CA GLY A 52 5.35 -5.19 4.07
C GLY A 52 4.47 -4.95 2.86
N GLY A 53 5.13 -4.65 1.76
CA GLY A 53 4.50 -4.53 0.45
C GLY A 53 5.31 -5.28 -0.61
N ALA A 54 4.62 -5.78 -1.62
CA ALA A 54 5.25 -6.47 -2.74
C ALA A 54 4.53 -6.09 -4.04
N VAL A 55 5.30 -5.79 -5.06
CA VAL A 55 4.79 -5.50 -6.40
C VAL A 55 5.57 -6.29 -7.42
N LEU A 56 4.96 -6.58 -8.56
CA LEU A 56 5.64 -7.25 -9.65
C LEU A 56 6.59 -6.28 -10.35
N VAL A 57 6.14 -5.08 -10.64
CA VAL A 57 6.90 -4.09 -11.42
C VAL A 57 6.91 -2.74 -10.71
N GLU A 58 8.09 -2.18 -10.60
CA GLU A 58 8.26 -0.80 -10.13
C GLU A 58 8.70 0.07 -11.29
N ILE A 59 8.00 1.20 -11.50
CA ILE A 59 8.38 2.20 -12.49
C ILE A 59 9.17 3.29 -11.75
N GLY A 60 10.48 3.11 -11.69
CA GLY A 60 11.35 3.92 -10.83
C GLY A 60 11.29 5.40 -11.12
N ALA A 61 11.15 5.79 -12.40
CA ALA A 61 11.10 7.20 -12.81
C ALA A 61 9.92 7.97 -12.20
N LEU A 62 8.86 7.27 -11.79
CA LEU A 62 7.68 7.92 -11.20
C LEU A 62 7.81 8.16 -9.70
N GLY A 63 8.86 7.63 -9.06
CA GLY A 63 9.17 7.93 -7.67
C GLY A 63 8.18 7.41 -6.65
N GLY A 64 7.38 6.41 -7.00
CA GLY A 64 6.32 5.91 -6.12
C GLY A 64 6.82 5.34 -4.80
N ARG A 65 8.04 4.80 -4.79
CA ARG A 65 8.65 4.24 -3.57
C ARG A 65 8.79 5.30 -2.47
N ALA A 66 8.98 6.56 -2.83
CA ALA A 66 9.09 7.64 -1.85
C ALA A 66 7.79 7.86 -1.07
N ARG A 67 6.66 7.41 -1.58
CA ARG A 67 5.37 7.47 -0.87
C ARG A 67 5.15 6.30 0.09
N TRP A 68 6.00 5.30 0.05
CA TRP A 68 5.96 4.19 0.99
C TRP A 68 6.67 4.63 2.27
N THR A 69 5.89 5.13 3.23
CA THR A 69 6.41 5.63 4.50
C THR A 69 6.23 4.63 5.64
N VAL A 70 5.72 3.45 5.34
CA VAL A 70 5.57 2.37 6.30
C VAL A 70 6.95 1.86 6.69
N GLN A 71 7.18 1.62 7.99
CA GLN A 71 8.43 1.05 8.46
C GLN A 71 8.43 -0.47 8.29
N ALA A 72 8.39 -0.89 7.03
CA ALA A 72 8.38 -2.27 6.62
C ALA A 72 8.90 -2.35 5.19
N PRO A 73 9.45 -3.50 4.74
CA PRO A 73 10.00 -3.61 3.41
C PRO A 73 8.95 -3.43 2.31
N LEU A 74 9.36 -2.80 1.22
CA LEU A 74 8.62 -2.77 -0.04
C LEU A 74 9.52 -3.38 -1.12
N ARG A 75 9.08 -4.49 -1.68
CA ARG A 75 9.86 -5.27 -2.63
C ARG A 75 9.22 -5.27 -4.01
N ALA A 76 10.05 -5.20 -5.04
CA ALA A 76 9.63 -5.30 -6.43
C ALA A 76 10.41 -6.43 -7.11
N THR A 77 9.73 -7.19 -7.98
CA THR A 77 10.38 -8.24 -8.76
C THR A 77 11.22 -7.65 -9.89
N LEU A 78 10.66 -6.66 -10.58
CA LEU A 78 11.31 -5.94 -11.68
C LEU A 78 11.24 -4.45 -11.41
N CYS A 79 12.30 -3.74 -11.80
CA CYS A 79 12.32 -2.27 -11.70
C CYS A 79 12.67 -1.70 -13.08
N TYR A 80 11.78 -0.89 -13.63
CA TYR A 80 12.02 -0.08 -14.82
C TYR A 80 12.34 1.34 -14.40
N ARG A 81 13.28 1.92 -15.08
CA ARG A 81 13.71 3.29 -14.80
C ARG A 81 12.88 4.31 -15.57
#